data_74c4baad53cc431e35f33f332db4f1aa
#
_entry.id   74c4baad53cc431e35f33f332db4f1aa
#
_cell.length_a   1.000
_cell.length_b   1.000
_cell.length_c   1.000
_cell.angle_alpha   90.00
_cell.angle_beta   90.00
_cell.angle_gamma   90.00
#
_symmetry.space_group_name_H-M   'P 1'
#
loop_
_entity.id
_entity.type
_entity.pdbx_description
1 polymer ?
#
loop_
_entity_poly.entity_id
_entity_poly.type
_entity_poly.pdbx_seq_one_letter_code
_entity_poly.pdbx_strand_id
1 'polypeptide(L)'
;MSNKKLNAIITIGGEVAGSLRTAIGSTTSQLSKIGSEIQRVKKQQSLLGESIRTFGSMGKNVDNLRARYSGVTDELNRLTRAQEKLNHVENLRQKNADIRSGSAKVLGGAMAASATMIVPVKLAIDFESSMADVKKVFSGTDAQFKTITNEVLKMSTVLPMAATDIAKIVASGAQSGIAANELTKFAESAVKMGVAFDVSAEEAGQSMAEMRTAFKMSQDEAITLADKINFLGNSTPAAAKGIMEIVQRIGPLGEVGGFASGSIAALGATMRGMGVQEEIAATGIKNMMLALIAGESATKSQRSAMIDLGLDSEEVAKSMQKDAEGTTLKILELIKALPKEKQGAMLATLFGKESLSAIAPLLTNMGALEENLKKVGDATKYAGSMNDEYKARAETTANNIILFKNKIAELGISIGSVLLPPLNIFLGKMGAVIDKVSAWSKANPELSSTLTKVAVGAVAVVGGIAAVALAVTTVIGPIALAISSFSVLGSSAGTSIGLLTKMITPIKMIGTAFSVVGKQCLPIRWCLRLSLSLLLSLVLLI
;
A
#
# COMPACT_ATOMS: atom_id res chain seq x y z
N MET A 1 25.98 -26.84 -25.46
CA MET A 1 24.59 -27.20 -25.25
C MET A 1 23.72 -25.99 -25.53
N SER A 2 22.77 -26.16 -26.42
CA SER A 2 22.07 -25.11 -27.17
C SER A 2 21.15 -24.23 -26.33
N ASN A 3 21.43 -22.92 -26.29
CA ASN A 3 20.52 -21.87 -25.82
C ASN A 3 19.37 -21.69 -26.82
N LYS A 4 18.22 -22.30 -26.59
CA LYS A 4 17.00 -21.99 -27.35
C LYS A 4 16.42 -20.67 -26.83
N LYS A 5 16.66 -19.58 -27.59
CA LYS A 5 15.94 -18.32 -27.43
C LYS A 5 14.50 -18.51 -27.87
N LEU A 6 13.55 -18.36 -26.95
CA LEU A 6 12.11 -18.29 -27.26
C LEU A 6 11.77 -16.88 -27.76
N ASN A 7 11.64 -16.73 -29.09
CA ASN A 7 11.09 -15.53 -29.70
C ASN A 7 9.58 -15.69 -29.80
N ALA A 8 8.81 -14.99 -28.93
CA ALA A 8 7.37 -14.89 -29.08
C ALA A 8 7.05 -13.68 -29.97
N ILE A 9 6.64 -13.92 -31.22
CA ILE A 9 6.14 -12.90 -32.13
C ILE A 9 4.61 -12.86 -31.94
N ILE A 10 4.09 -11.73 -31.43
CA ILE A 10 2.64 -11.51 -31.35
C ILE A 10 2.22 -10.82 -32.66
N THR A 11 1.59 -11.56 -33.55
CA THR A 11 0.97 -11.02 -34.76
C THR A 11 -0.47 -10.63 -34.42
N ILE A 12 -0.79 -9.33 -34.49
CA ILE A 12 -2.13 -8.79 -34.21
C ILE A 12 -2.97 -8.91 -35.49
N GLY A 13 -3.72 -9.97 -35.58
CA GLY A 13 -4.69 -10.24 -36.64
C GLY A 13 -5.22 -11.66 -36.45
N GLY A 14 -6.52 -11.85 -36.39
CA GLY A 14 -7.34 -13.09 -36.40
C GLY A 14 -6.86 -14.43 -35.80
N GLU A 15 -5.58 -14.66 -35.66
CA GLU A 15 -4.98 -15.93 -35.20
C GLU A 15 -4.51 -15.93 -33.72
N VAL A 16 -4.86 -14.90 -32.96
CA VAL A 16 -4.44 -14.75 -31.54
C VAL A 16 -4.91 -15.91 -30.65
N ALA A 17 -5.92 -16.67 -31.10
CA ALA A 17 -6.49 -17.75 -30.30
C ALA A 17 -5.55 -18.97 -30.12
N GLY A 18 -4.68 -19.26 -31.08
CA GLY A 18 -3.79 -20.43 -31.05
C GLY A 18 -2.55 -20.20 -30.19
N SER A 19 -1.82 -19.11 -30.44
CA SER A 19 -0.61 -18.77 -29.68
C SER A 19 -0.91 -18.39 -28.21
N LEU A 20 -2.07 -17.74 -27.97
CA LEU A 20 -2.54 -17.47 -26.62
C LEU A 20 -2.92 -18.76 -25.89
N ARG A 21 -3.57 -19.72 -26.56
CA ARG A 21 -3.90 -21.03 -25.99
C ARG A 21 -2.66 -21.84 -25.61
N THR A 22 -1.59 -21.76 -26.41
CA THR A 22 -0.31 -22.42 -26.14
C THR A 22 0.45 -21.74 -24.98
N ALA A 23 0.46 -20.41 -24.93
CA ALA A 23 1.05 -19.66 -23.81
C ALA A 23 0.29 -19.89 -22.49
N ILE A 24 -1.01 -20.07 -22.56
CA ILE A 24 -1.90 -20.33 -21.41
C ILE A 24 -1.77 -21.77 -20.91
N GLY A 25 -1.63 -22.77 -21.81
CA GLY A 25 -1.29 -24.14 -21.44
C GLY A 25 0.05 -24.20 -20.68
N SER A 26 1.02 -23.33 -21.01
CA SER A 26 2.28 -23.21 -20.29
C SER A 26 2.12 -22.66 -18.86
N THR A 27 1.16 -21.77 -18.61
CA THR A 27 0.94 -21.14 -17.29
C THR A 27 0.35 -22.14 -16.28
N THR A 28 -0.63 -22.93 -16.70
CA THR A 28 -1.21 -23.99 -15.85
C THR A 28 -0.17 -25.08 -15.54
N SER A 29 0.66 -25.44 -16.55
CA SER A 29 1.78 -26.37 -16.37
C SER A 29 2.85 -25.79 -15.43
N GLN A 30 3.13 -24.49 -15.48
CA GLN A 30 4.06 -23.81 -14.58
C GLN A 30 3.54 -23.75 -13.14
N LEU A 31 2.24 -23.49 -12.94
CA LEU A 31 1.58 -23.54 -11.62
C LEU A 31 1.68 -24.91 -10.97
N SER A 32 1.44 -25.98 -11.74
CA SER A 32 1.59 -27.36 -11.26
C SER A 32 3.03 -27.67 -10.88
N LYS A 33 4.02 -27.25 -11.69
CA LYS A 33 5.45 -27.45 -11.41
C LYS A 33 5.90 -26.66 -10.18
N ILE A 34 5.49 -25.41 -10.02
CA ILE A 34 5.81 -24.61 -8.82
C ILE A 34 5.16 -25.22 -7.58
N GLY A 35 3.92 -25.70 -7.68
CA GLY A 35 3.24 -26.38 -6.57
C GLY A 35 3.98 -27.63 -6.10
N SER A 36 4.43 -28.48 -7.04
CA SER A 36 5.23 -29.67 -6.70
C SER A 36 6.59 -29.31 -6.10
N GLU A 37 7.23 -28.24 -6.61
CA GLU A 37 8.52 -27.77 -6.09
C GLU A 37 8.38 -27.18 -4.68
N ILE A 38 7.33 -26.43 -4.40
CA ILE A 38 7.01 -25.96 -3.03
C ILE A 38 6.87 -27.13 -2.05
N GLN A 39 6.17 -28.20 -2.44
CA GLN A 39 6.04 -29.38 -1.59
C GLN A 39 7.41 -30.06 -1.34
N ARG A 40 8.26 -30.14 -2.36
CA ARG A 40 9.61 -30.70 -2.24
C ARG A 40 10.47 -29.85 -1.28
N VAL A 41 10.46 -28.54 -1.44
CA VAL A 41 11.24 -27.60 -0.62
C VAL A 41 10.73 -27.57 0.83
N LYS A 42 9.41 -27.63 1.05
CA LYS A 42 8.82 -27.79 2.41
C LYS A 42 9.29 -29.05 3.11
N LYS A 43 9.34 -30.18 2.39
CA LYS A 43 9.84 -31.44 2.95
C LYS A 43 11.32 -31.33 3.32
N GLN A 44 12.15 -30.70 2.47
CA GLN A 44 13.56 -30.45 2.80
C GLN A 44 13.71 -29.53 4.01
N GLN A 45 12.91 -28.49 4.12
CA GLN A 45 12.92 -27.58 5.27
C GLN A 45 12.57 -28.32 6.57
N SER A 46 11.54 -29.18 6.54
CA SER A 46 11.15 -30.00 7.70
C SER A 46 12.27 -30.92 8.14
N LEU A 47 12.90 -31.64 7.21
CA LEU A 47 14.01 -32.55 7.51
C LEU A 47 15.24 -31.83 8.08
N LEU A 48 15.56 -30.65 7.55
CA LEU A 48 16.63 -29.82 8.09
C LEU A 48 16.30 -29.32 9.49
N GLY A 49 15.04 -28.91 9.74
CA GLY A 49 14.56 -28.48 11.06
C GLY A 49 14.66 -29.59 12.11
N GLU A 50 14.26 -30.81 11.75
CA GLU A 50 14.44 -32.01 12.61
C GLU A 50 15.91 -32.31 12.88
N SER A 51 16.75 -32.25 11.85
CA SER A 51 18.19 -32.48 11.98
C SER A 51 18.84 -31.43 12.90
N ILE A 52 18.48 -30.16 12.76
CA ILE A 52 18.97 -29.07 13.63
C ILE A 52 18.57 -29.34 15.09
N ARG A 53 17.34 -29.78 15.33
CA ARG A 53 16.83 -30.08 16.67
C ARG A 53 17.58 -31.28 17.27
N THR A 54 17.70 -32.37 16.52
CA THR A 54 18.30 -33.59 16.96
C THR A 54 19.82 -33.44 17.25
N PHE A 55 20.56 -32.84 16.31
CA PHE A 55 22.02 -32.67 16.51
C PHE A 55 22.32 -31.52 17.50
N GLY A 56 21.48 -30.51 17.58
CA GLY A 56 21.59 -29.43 18.58
C GLY A 56 21.38 -29.96 20.01
N SER A 57 20.40 -30.85 20.23
CA SER A 57 20.18 -31.49 21.53
C SER A 57 21.32 -32.42 21.92
N MET A 58 22.10 -32.94 20.96
CA MET A 58 23.30 -33.75 21.17
C MET A 58 24.57 -32.89 21.35
N GLY A 59 24.46 -31.55 21.44
CA GLY A 59 25.60 -30.66 21.62
C GLY A 59 26.53 -30.55 20.40
N LYS A 60 26.11 -31.00 19.21
CA LYS A 60 26.90 -30.90 17.98
C LYS A 60 26.73 -29.53 17.32
N ASN A 61 27.77 -29.06 16.65
CA ASN A 61 27.68 -27.81 15.87
C ASN A 61 26.70 -27.99 14.71
N VAL A 62 25.69 -27.13 14.66
CA VAL A 62 24.61 -27.14 13.66
C VAL A 62 24.61 -25.89 12.74
N ASP A 63 25.66 -25.08 12.75
CA ASP A 63 25.70 -23.80 12.01
C ASP A 63 25.56 -24.01 10.50
N ASN A 64 26.19 -25.04 9.96
CA ASN A 64 26.04 -25.39 8.54
C ASN A 64 24.59 -25.83 8.19
N LEU A 65 23.94 -26.55 9.12
CA LEU A 65 22.52 -26.93 8.94
C LEU A 65 21.59 -25.74 9.03
N ARG A 66 21.87 -24.77 9.91
CA ARG A 66 21.13 -23.52 10.02
C ARG A 66 21.28 -22.66 8.77
N ALA A 67 22.49 -22.52 8.24
CA ALA A 67 22.74 -21.81 6.99
C ALA A 67 21.96 -22.46 5.81
N ARG A 68 21.94 -23.77 5.73
CA ARG A 68 21.15 -24.52 4.74
C ARG A 68 19.64 -24.33 4.95
N TYR A 69 19.17 -24.35 6.20
CA TYR A 69 17.77 -24.12 6.54
C TYR A 69 17.31 -22.71 6.12
N SER A 70 18.13 -21.69 6.36
CA SER A 70 17.88 -20.33 5.90
C SER A 70 17.76 -20.27 4.37
N GLY A 71 18.73 -20.84 3.63
CA GLY A 71 18.67 -20.86 2.17
C GLY A 71 17.44 -21.57 1.61
N VAL A 72 17.03 -22.69 2.23
CA VAL A 72 15.78 -23.39 1.86
C VAL A 72 14.54 -22.59 2.20
N THR A 73 14.56 -21.80 3.28
CA THR A 73 13.47 -20.90 3.66
C THR A 73 13.33 -19.76 2.65
N ASP A 74 14.43 -19.17 2.21
CA ASP A 74 14.43 -18.12 1.20
C ASP A 74 13.91 -18.62 -0.15
N GLU A 75 14.32 -19.84 -0.54
CA GLU A 75 13.82 -20.49 -1.76
C GLU A 75 12.31 -20.77 -1.66
N LEU A 76 11.82 -21.25 -0.51
CA LEU A 76 10.40 -21.47 -0.25
C LEU A 76 9.60 -20.17 -0.37
N ASN A 77 10.08 -19.10 0.24
CA ASN A 77 9.46 -17.78 0.17
C ASN A 77 9.40 -17.26 -1.27
N ARG A 78 10.48 -17.45 -2.04
CA ARG A 78 10.54 -17.05 -3.45
C ARG A 78 9.53 -17.83 -4.30
N LEU A 79 9.44 -19.14 -4.12
CA LEU A 79 8.49 -20.00 -4.83
C LEU A 79 7.03 -19.68 -4.45
N THR A 80 6.75 -19.42 -3.17
CA THR A 80 5.42 -19.03 -2.69
C THR A 80 4.98 -17.72 -3.33
N ARG A 81 5.83 -16.69 -3.33
CA ARG A 81 5.54 -15.41 -4.01
C ARG A 81 5.31 -15.58 -5.52
N ALA A 82 6.06 -16.47 -6.16
CA ALA A 82 5.86 -16.77 -7.58
C ALA A 82 4.50 -17.46 -7.82
N GLN A 83 4.10 -18.37 -6.94
CA GLN A 83 2.80 -19.05 -7.00
C GLN A 83 1.64 -18.06 -6.79
N GLU A 84 1.75 -17.15 -5.82
CA GLU A 84 0.74 -16.12 -5.56
C GLU A 84 0.53 -15.20 -6.77
N LYS A 85 1.63 -14.75 -7.41
CA LYS A 85 1.56 -13.94 -8.63
C LYS A 85 0.84 -14.69 -9.77
N LEU A 86 1.16 -15.96 -9.96
CA LEU A 86 0.51 -16.77 -11.00
C LEU A 86 -0.96 -17.07 -10.68
N ASN A 87 -1.32 -17.32 -9.43
CA ASN A 87 -2.69 -17.47 -8.98
C ASN A 87 -3.51 -16.19 -9.20
N HIS A 88 -2.90 -15.03 -8.95
CA HIS A 88 -3.55 -13.75 -9.22
C HIS A 88 -3.85 -13.57 -10.72
N VAL A 89 -2.90 -13.91 -11.58
CA VAL A 89 -3.08 -13.87 -13.04
C VAL A 89 -4.18 -14.84 -13.50
N GLU A 90 -4.22 -16.06 -12.94
CA GLU A 90 -5.26 -17.05 -13.28
C GLU A 90 -6.65 -16.62 -12.79
N ASN A 91 -6.76 -16.03 -11.61
CA ASN A 91 -8.00 -15.44 -11.10
C ASN A 91 -8.52 -14.29 -11.98
N LEU A 92 -7.61 -13.41 -12.44
CA LEU A 92 -7.96 -12.35 -13.39
C LEU A 92 -8.40 -12.92 -14.72
N ARG A 93 -7.79 -14.02 -15.15
CA ARG A 93 -8.16 -14.73 -16.38
C ARG A 93 -9.54 -15.41 -16.25
N GLN A 94 -9.82 -16.08 -15.14
CA GLN A 94 -11.14 -16.70 -14.89
C GLN A 94 -12.23 -15.64 -14.86
N LYS A 95 -12.02 -14.52 -14.15
CA LYS A 95 -12.95 -13.40 -14.17
C LYS A 95 -13.19 -12.84 -15.57
N ASN A 96 -12.13 -12.74 -16.39
CA ASN A 96 -12.26 -12.31 -17.78
C ASN A 96 -12.95 -13.37 -18.67
N ALA A 97 -12.74 -14.66 -18.41
CA ALA A 97 -13.41 -15.74 -19.13
C ALA A 97 -14.90 -15.83 -18.75
N ASP A 98 -15.25 -15.62 -17.48
CA ASP A 98 -16.64 -15.57 -17.00
C ASP A 98 -17.39 -14.36 -17.55
N ILE A 99 -16.74 -13.19 -17.63
CA ILE A 99 -17.28 -12.00 -18.30
C ILE A 99 -17.49 -12.28 -19.81
N ARG A 100 -16.57 -13.00 -20.45
CA ARG A 100 -16.64 -13.36 -21.86
C ARG A 100 -17.72 -14.41 -22.16
N SER A 101 -17.87 -15.42 -21.31
CA SER A 101 -18.87 -16.49 -21.49
C SER A 101 -20.30 -16.03 -21.18
N GLY A 102 -20.47 -15.15 -20.21
CA GLY A 102 -21.74 -14.51 -19.87
C GLY A 102 -22.22 -13.54 -20.95
N SER A 103 -21.29 -12.78 -21.56
CA SER A 103 -21.60 -11.78 -22.58
C SER A 103 -21.90 -12.41 -23.98
N ALA A 104 -21.32 -13.56 -24.30
CA ALA A 104 -21.56 -14.24 -25.58
C ALA A 104 -22.99 -14.79 -25.72
N LYS A 105 -23.71 -14.99 -24.61
CA LYS A 105 -25.09 -15.51 -24.62
C LYS A 105 -26.17 -14.44 -24.69
N VAL A 106 -25.89 -13.18 -24.44
CA VAL A 106 -26.92 -12.14 -24.26
C VAL A 106 -26.93 -11.05 -25.34
N LEU A 107 -25.84 -10.69 -25.95
CA LEU A 107 -25.83 -9.63 -27.00
C LEU A 107 -24.54 -9.67 -27.82
N GLY A 108 -24.59 -10.28 -28.99
CA GLY A 108 -23.50 -10.22 -29.98
C GLY A 108 -23.18 -8.76 -30.36
N GLY A 109 -21.99 -8.29 -30.05
CA GLY A 109 -21.38 -7.08 -30.61
C GLY A 109 -21.50 -5.79 -29.81
N ALA A 110 -22.54 -5.53 -29.03
CA ALA A 110 -22.73 -4.25 -28.36
C ALA A 110 -22.05 -4.16 -26.97
N MET A 111 -21.81 -5.28 -26.30
CA MET A 111 -21.24 -5.29 -24.95
C MET A 111 -19.70 -5.32 -24.86
N ALA A 112 -19.01 -5.70 -25.92
CA ALA A 112 -17.54 -5.58 -25.95
C ALA A 112 -17.08 -4.11 -25.88
N ALA A 113 -17.92 -3.18 -26.34
CA ALA A 113 -17.67 -1.74 -26.33
C ALA A 113 -17.93 -1.12 -24.95
N SER A 114 -18.91 -1.61 -24.18
CA SER A 114 -19.23 -1.08 -22.86
C SER A 114 -18.19 -1.45 -21.79
N ALA A 115 -17.55 -2.61 -21.91
CA ALA A 115 -16.52 -3.03 -20.95
C ALA A 115 -15.30 -2.09 -20.91
N THR A 116 -15.00 -1.41 -22.02
CA THR A 116 -13.85 -0.50 -22.10
C THR A 116 -14.12 0.90 -21.57
N MET A 117 -15.38 1.32 -21.50
CA MET A 117 -15.76 2.58 -20.83
C MET A 117 -15.97 2.42 -19.32
N ILE A 118 -16.25 1.21 -18.86
CA ILE A 118 -16.44 0.93 -17.43
C ILE A 118 -15.16 1.25 -16.66
N VAL A 119 -13.97 1.01 -17.24
CA VAL A 119 -12.69 1.21 -16.55
C VAL A 119 -12.40 2.69 -16.23
N PRO A 120 -12.42 3.66 -17.17
CA PRO A 120 -12.22 5.07 -16.85
C PRO A 120 -13.29 5.64 -15.92
N VAL A 121 -14.57 5.29 -16.13
CA VAL A 121 -15.66 5.73 -15.26
C VAL A 121 -15.49 5.15 -13.86
N LYS A 122 -15.13 3.89 -13.73
CA LYS A 122 -14.83 3.26 -12.44
C LYS A 122 -13.65 3.94 -11.73
N LEU A 123 -12.55 4.20 -12.43
CA LEU A 123 -11.39 4.90 -11.86
C LEU A 123 -11.78 6.30 -11.36
N ALA A 124 -12.61 7.01 -12.12
CA ALA A 124 -13.10 8.32 -11.72
C ALA A 124 -14.04 8.24 -10.50
N ILE A 125 -14.95 7.26 -10.44
CA ILE A 125 -15.84 7.03 -9.29
C ILE A 125 -15.02 6.65 -8.04
N ASP A 126 -14.07 5.73 -8.18
CA ASP A 126 -13.21 5.29 -7.08
C ASP A 126 -12.39 6.48 -6.53
N PHE A 127 -11.86 7.33 -7.42
CA PHE A 127 -11.14 8.53 -7.05
C PHE A 127 -12.06 9.60 -6.43
N GLU A 128 -13.21 9.88 -7.04
CA GLU A 128 -14.23 10.80 -6.49
C GLU A 128 -14.64 10.37 -5.08
N SER A 129 -14.90 9.08 -4.87
CA SER A 129 -15.23 8.52 -3.57
C SER A 129 -14.11 8.73 -2.55
N SER A 130 -12.85 8.46 -2.95
CA SER A 130 -11.69 8.68 -2.07
C SER A 130 -11.52 10.16 -1.72
N MET A 131 -11.75 11.07 -2.69
CA MET A 131 -11.71 12.51 -2.44
C MET A 131 -12.92 13.00 -1.63
N ALA A 132 -14.08 12.34 -1.69
CA ALA A 132 -15.20 12.63 -0.82
C ALA A 132 -14.89 12.29 0.65
N ASP A 133 -14.13 11.23 0.90
CA ASP A 133 -13.63 10.90 2.25
C ASP A 133 -12.65 11.96 2.76
N VAL A 134 -11.76 12.48 1.89
CA VAL A 134 -10.93 13.65 2.22
C VAL A 134 -11.81 14.85 2.57
N LYS A 135 -12.84 15.13 1.77
CA LYS A 135 -13.72 16.31 1.95
C LYS A 135 -14.46 16.31 3.29
N LYS A 136 -14.82 15.14 3.82
CA LYS A 136 -15.47 15.01 5.15
C LYS A 136 -14.63 15.56 6.29
N VAL A 137 -13.31 15.47 6.19
CA VAL A 137 -12.37 15.82 7.26
C VAL A 137 -11.52 17.07 6.91
N PHE A 138 -11.68 17.58 5.70
CA PHE A 138 -10.91 18.70 5.17
C PHE A 138 -11.43 20.04 5.70
N SER A 139 -10.58 20.77 6.40
CA SER A 139 -10.86 22.11 6.92
C SER A 139 -10.26 23.18 6.00
N GLY A 140 -10.97 23.52 4.91
CA GLY A 140 -10.53 24.51 3.94
C GLY A 140 -11.65 24.91 2.97
N THR A 141 -11.33 25.82 2.07
CA THR A 141 -12.27 26.30 1.02
C THR A 141 -12.36 25.27 -0.11
N ASP A 142 -13.46 25.35 -0.91
CA ASP A 142 -13.61 24.51 -2.10
C ASP A 142 -12.49 24.73 -3.13
N ALA A 143 -11.92 25.93 -3.21
CA ALA A 143 -10.75 26.22 -4.05
C ALA A 143 -9.50 25.46 -3.58
N GLN A 144 -9.25 25.46 -2.28
CA GLN A 144 -8.16 24.67 -1.69
C GLN A 144 -8.37 23.18 -1.86
N PHE A 145 -9.62 22.70 -1.69
CA PHE A 145 -9.95 21.30 -1.93
C PHE A 145 -9.70 20.89 -3.38
N LYS A 146 -10.07 21.73 -4.35
CA LYS A 146 -9.77 21.49 -5.77
C LYS A 146 -8.27 21.45 -6.03
N THR A 147 -7.49 22.32 -5.39
CA THR A 147 -6.02 22.31 -5.48
C THR A 147 -5.45 20.99 -4.96
N ILE A 148 -5.86 20.57 -3.77
CA ILE A 148 -5.43 19.27 -3.18
C ILE A 148 -5.82 18.11 -4.09
N THR A 149 -7.03 18.12 -4.67
CA THR A 149 -7.47 17.07 -5.61
C THR A 149 -6.53 16.94 -6.81
N ASN A 150 -6.14 18.08 -7.40
CA ASN A 150 -5.21 18.11 -8.52
C ASN A 150 -3.78 17.67 -8.10
N GLU A 151 -3.34 18.10 -6.91
CA GLU A 151 -2.03 17.69 -6.38
C GLU A 151 -1.97 16.18 -6.10
N VAL A 152 -3.03 15.56 -5.57
CA VAL A 152 -3.13 14.10 -5.39
C VAL A 152 -2.97 13.37 -6.72
N LEU A 153 -3.67 13.82 -7.77
CA LEU A 153 -3.52 13.23 -9.11
C LEU A 153 -2.09 13.39 -9.63
N LYS A 154 -1.53 14.58 -9.52
CA LYS A 154 -0.17 14.88 -9.95
C LYS A 154 0.87 14.05 -9.18
N MET A 155 0.74 13.96 -7.85
CA MET A 155 1.62 13.13 -7.03
C MET A 155 1.61 11.67 -7.49
N SER A 156 0.45 11.10 -7.83
CA SER A 156 0.37 9.71 -8.29
C SER A 156 1.16 9.45 -9.58
N THR A 157 1.40 10.47 -10.41
CA THR A 157 2.16 10.32 -11.65
C THR A 157 3.68 10.39 -11.47
N VAL A 158 4.13 10.87 -10.31
CA VAL A 158 5.56 11.05 -9.98
C VAL A 158 6.01 10.21 -8.78
N LEU A 159 5.08 9.80 -7.94
CA LEU A 159 5.32 8.92 -6.79
C LEU A 159 4.70 7.53 -7.08
N PRO A 160 5.37 6.41 -6.73
CA PRO A 160 4.89 5.07 -7.05
C PRO A 160 3.76 4.61 -6.12
N MET A 161 2.69 5.40 -6.04
CA MET A 161 1.49 5.15 -5.24
C MET A 161 0.25 5.61 -6.00
N ALA A 162 -0.86 4.86 -5.90
CA ALA A 162 -2.10 5.19 -6.59
C ALA A 162 -2.74 6.47 -6.04
N ALA A 163 -3.45 7.23 -6.89
CA ALA A 163 -4.12 8.47 -6.47
C ALA A 163 -5.13 8.25 -5.33
N THR A 164 -5.85 7.13 -5.33
CA THR A 164 -6.78 6.73 -4.26
C THR A 164 -6.07 6.48 -2.93
N ASP A 165 -4.85 5.93 -2.95
CA ASP A 165 -4.07 5.67 -1.76
C ASP A 165 -3.41 6.95 -1.22
N ILE A 166 -2.95 7.84 -2.11
CA ILE A 166 -2.52 9.19 -1.73
C ILE A 166 -3.68 9.98 -1.11
N ALA A 167 -4.91 9.84 -1.63
CA ALA A 167 -6.09 10.46 -1.05
C ALA A 167 -6.35 9.97 0.39
N LYS A 168 -6.15 8.69 0.71
CA LYS A 168 -6.25 8.16 2.08
C LYS A 168 -5.22 8.81 3.01
N ILE A 169 -3.98 8.97 2.53
CA ILE A 169 -2.93 9.70 3.29
C ILE A 169 -3.38 11.14 3.58
N VAL A 170 -3.88 11.84 2.56
CA VAL A 170 -4.40 13.22 2.72
C VAL A 170 -5.54 13.25 3.72
N ALA A 171 -6.46 12.27 3.68
CA ALA A 171 -7.56 12.16 4.64
C ALA A 171 -7.04 11.98 6.07
N SER A 172 -6.05 11.11 6.30
CA SER A 172 -5.42 10.91 7.62
C SER A 172 -4.78 12.20 8.14
N GLY A 173 -4.09 12.93 7.27
CA GLY A 173 -3.51 14.24 7.60
C GLY A 173 -4.58 15.28 7.96
N ALA A 174 -5.62 15.40 7.14
CA ALA A 174 -6.71 16.34 7.37
C ALA A 174 -7.48 16.01 8.67
N GLN A 175 -7.75 14.73 8.93
CA GLN A 175 -8.38 14.26 10.16
C GLN A 175 -7.55 14.58 11.41
N SER A 176 -6.23 14.58 11.28
CA SER A 176 -5.30 14.95 12.35
C SER A 176 -5.11 16.46 12.51
N GLY A 177 -5.89 17.28 11.78
CA GLY A 177 -5.88 18.73 11.89
C GLY A 177 -4.71 19.41 11.17
N ILE A 178 -4.05 18.74 10.23
CA ILE A 178 -3.00 19.36 9.40
C ILE A 178 -3.64 20.41 8.50
N ALA A 179 -3.06 21.61 8.49
CA ALA A 179 -3.57 22.73 7.72
C ALA A 179 -3.53 22.43 6.20
N ALA A 180 -4.54 22.94 5.47
CA ALA A 180 -4.71 22.67 4.04
C ALA A 180 -3.46 22.93 3.19
N ASN A 181 -2.70 23.97 3.53
CA ASN A 181 -1.45 24.34 2.84
C ASN A 181 -0.26 23.40 3.14
N GLU A 182 -0.34 22.59 4.21
CA GLU A 182 0.69 21.60 4.58
C GLU A 182 0.36 20.18 4.11
N LEU A 183 -0.91 19.91 3.76
CA LEU A 183 -1.37 18.55 3.41
C LEU A 183 -0.61 17.94 2.22
N THR A 184 -0.23 18.73 1.23
CA THR A 184 0.55 18.24 0.09
C THR A 184 1.94 17.77 0.53
N LYS A 185 2.64 18.57 1.34
CA LYS A 185 3.95 18.22 1.89
C LYS A 185 3.87 17.00 2.81
N PHE A 186 2.83 16.96 3.63
CA PHE A 186 2.54 15.81 4.48
C PHE A 186 2.34 14.54 3.64
N ALA A 187 1.48 14.59 2.63
CA ALA A 187 1.16 13.45 1.78
C ALA A 187 2.40 12.94 1.03
N GLU A 188 3.20 13.83 0.45
CA GLU A 188 4.46 13.46 -0.22
C GLU A 188 5.42 12.75 0.74
N SER A 189 5.58 13.27 1.95
CA SER A 189 6.46 12.68 2.96
C SER A 189 5.97 11.31 3.43
N ALA A 190 4.64 11.16 3.63
CA ALA A 190 4.05 9.89 4.03
C ALA A 190 4.11 8.84 2.90
N VAL A 191 3.96 9.24 1.62
CA VAL A 191 4.20 8.34 0.48
C VAL A 191 5.64 7.84 0.47
N LYS A 192 6.61 8.74 0.64
CA LYS A 192 8.04 8.37 0.71
C LYS A 192 8.30 7.40 1.86
N MET A 193 7.71 7.67 3.04
CA MET A 193 7.81 6.77 4.19
C MET A 193 7.18 5.41 3.90
N GLY A 194 6.00 5.37 3.27
CA GLY A 194 5.33 4.12 2.90
C GLY A 194 6.19 3.26 1.98
N VAL A 195 6.83 3.87 0.99
CA VAL A 195 7.75 3.18 0.07
C VAL A 195 9.04 2.75 0.77
N ALA A 196 9.63 3.62 1.60
CA ALA A 196 10.89 3.34 2.28
C ALA A 196 10.74 2.23 3.34
N PHE A 197 9.66 2.25 4.12
CA PHE A 197 9.42 1.31 5.23
C PHE A 197 8.65 0.06 4.82
N ASP A 198 8.22 -0.03 3.55
CA ASP A 198 7.41 -1.13 3.03
C ASP A 198 6.09 -1.31 3.81
N VAL A 199 5.40 -0.19 4.06
CA VAL A 199 4.09 -0.16 4.73
C VAL A 199 3.01 0.35 3.79
N SER A 200 1.73 0.04 4.09
CA SER A 200 0.61 0.51 3.28
C SER A 200 0.45 2.04 3.32
N ALA A 201 -0.24 2.60 2.32
CA ALA A 201 -0.54 4.03 2.27
C ALA A 201 -1.29 4.51 3.52
N GLU A 202 -2.28 3.73 3.95
CA GLU A 202 -3.08 4.03 5.14
C GLU A 202 -2.21 4.03 6.41
N GLU A 203 -1.38 2.99 6.59
CA GLU A 203 -0.45 2.88 7.70
C GLU A 203 0.58 4.02 7.68
N ALA A 204 1.13 4.39 6.53
CA ALA A 204 2.08 5.47 6.40
C ALA A 204 1.47 6.84 6.76
N GLY A 205 0.27 7.11 6.24
CA GLY A 205 -0.46 8.36 6.53
C GLY A 205 -0.82 8.47 8.00
N GLN A 206 -1.39 7.41 8.57
CA GLN A 206 -1.77 7.37 9.98
C GLN A 206 -0.53 7.50 10.88
N SER A 207 0.51 6.71 10.62
CA SER A 207 1.73 6.71 11.43
C SER A 207 2.42 8.07 11.45
N MET A 208 2.53 8.75 10.31
CA MET A 208 3.13 10.07 10.25
C MET A 208 2.29 11.11 10.98
N ALA A 209 0.96 11.04 10.86
CA ALA A 209 0.04 11.93 11.56
C ALA A 209 0.08 11.70 13.09
N GLU A 210 0.10 10.44 13.52
CA GLU A 210 0.22 10.08 14.94
C GLU A 210 1.56 10.56 15.53
N MET A 211 2.68 10.34 14.84
CA MET A 211 3.99 10.86 15.29
C MET A 211 3.99 12.38 15.44
N ARG A 212 3.43 13.12 14.45
CA ARG A 212 3.29 14.58 14.55
C ARG A 212 2.48 14.99 15.78
N THR A 213 1.34 14.35 15.98
CA THR A 213 0.41 14.69 17.07
C THR A 213 0.97 14.28 18.42
N ALA A 214 1.49 13.06 18.54
CA ALA A 214 1.98 12.50 19.79
C ALA A 214 3.17 13.27 20.37
N PHE A 215 4.08 13.73 19.50
CA PHE A 215 5.28 14.47 19.88
C PHE A 215 5.17 15.97 19.57
N LYS A 216 3.99 16.47 19.19
CA LYS A 216 3.73 17.88 18.83
C LYS A 216 4.73 18.44 17.80
N MET A 217 5.06 17.62 16.81
CA MET A 217 6.09 17.90 15.81
C MET A 217 5.53 18.70 14.63
N SER A 218 6.37 19.58 14.09
CA SER A 218 6.23 20.09 12.73
C SER A 218 6.40 18.97 11.69
N GLN A 219 6.07 19.22 10.42
CA GLN A 219 6.29 18.26 9.35
C GLN A 219 7.77 17.90 9.18
N ASP A 220 8.66 18.88 9.30
CA ASP A 220 10.11 18.68 9.14
C ASP A 220 10.72 17.85 10.28
N GLU A 221 10.23 18.03 11.51
CA GLU A 221 10.63 17.19 12.64
C GLU A 221 10.13 15.76 12.50
N ALA A 222 8.91 15.54 11.98
CA ALA A 222 8.40 14.21 11.69
C ALA A 222 9.20 13.51 10.58
N ILE A 223 9.62 14.23 9.54
CA ILE A 223 10.54 13.72 8.51
C ILE A 223 11.88 13.36 9.15
N THR A 224 12.42 14.22 10.01
CA THR A 224 13.67 13.95 10.74
C THR A 224 13.57 12.68 11.61
N LEU A 225 12.44 12.46 12.27
CA LEU A 225 12.21 11.23 13.03
C LEU A 225 12.13 10.02 12.11
N ALA A 226 11.45 10.13 10.96
CA ALA A 226 11.39 9.07 9.96
C ALA A 226 12.77 8.75 9.39
N ASP A 227 13.62 9.76 9.15
CA ASP A 227 15.03 9.57 8.76
C ASP A 227 15.82 8.79 9.81
N LYS A 228 15.68 9.13 11.11
CA LYS A 228 16.32 8.40 12.21
C LYS A 228 15.85 6.95 12.27
N ILE A 229 14.54 6.70 12.14
CA ILE A 229 13.96 5.35 12.13
C ILE A 229 14.48 4.56 10.93
N ASN A 230 14.50 5.17 9.74
CA ASN A 230 15.02 4.51 8.54
C ASN A 230 16.49 4.16 8.67
N PHE A 231 17.30 5.12 9.14
CA PHE A 231 18.73 4.89 9.34
C PHE A 231 19.01 3.78 10.35
N LEU A 232 18.28 3.73 11.46
CA LEU A 232 18.35 2.63 12.42
C LEU A 232 17.93 1.30 11.77
N GLY A 233 16.84 1.31 10.99
CA GLY A 233 16.36 0.13 10.26
C GLY A 233 17.39 -0.44 9.30
N ASN A 234 18.18 0.41 8.65
CA ASN A 234 19.22 0.02 7.70
C ASN A 234 20.56 -0.32 8.35
N SER A 235 20.80 0.16 9.58
CA SER A 235 22.09 -0.01 10.29
C SER A 235 22.04 -0.92 11.51
N THR A 236 20.89 -1.57 11.75
CA THR A 236 20.67 -2.54 12.83
C THR A 236 19.88 -3.74 12.31
N PRO A 237 19.80 -4.85 13.05
CA PRO A 237 18.91 -5.97 12.67
C PRO A 237 17.41 -5.69 12.80
N ALA A 238 17.01 -4.51 13.32
CA ALA A 238 15.62 -4.12 13.47
C ALA A 238 15.07 -3.54 12.15
N ALA A 239 13.87 -3.96 11.74
CA ALA A 239 13.19 -3.33 10.61
C ALA A 239 12.64 -1.95 11.00
N ALA A 240 12.71 -0.97 10.07
CA ALA A 240 12.18 0.39 10.29
C ALA A 240 10.71 0.40 10.73
N LYS A 241 9.87 -0.46 10.14
CA LYS A 241 8.47 -0.64 10.55
C LYS A 241 8.33 -0.97 12.04
N GLY A 242 9.05 -1.95 12.54
CA GLY A 242 8.98 -2.34 13.95
C GLY A 242 9.47 -1.26 14.91
N ILE A 243 10.49 -0.49 14.50
CA ILE A 243 10.96 0.69 15.27
C ILE A 243 9.86 1.76 15.31
N MET A 244 9.23 2.05 14.18
CA MET A 244 8.13 3.01 14.06
C MET A 244 6.95 2.62 14.98
N GLU A 245 6.54 1.35 14.99
CA GLU A 245 5.46 0.85 15.85
C GLU A 245 5.78 1.03 17.34
N ILE A 246 7.03 0.83 17.77
CA ILE A 246 7.45 1.08 19.15
C ILE A 246 7.35 2.57 19.48
N VAL A 247 7.85 3.44 18.60
CA VAL A 247 7.79 4.90 18.78
C VAL A 247 6.34 5.38 18.94
N GLN A 248 5.43 4.90 18.10
CA GLN A 248 4.00 5.24 18.19
C GLN A 248 3.37 4.76 19.50
N ARG A 249 3.62 3.52 19.91
CA ARG A 249 3.07 2.94 21.16
C ARG A 249 3.53 3.68 22.42
N ILE A 250 4.72 4.25 22.41
CA ILE A 250 5.23 5.07 23.51
C ILE A 250 4.64 6.48 23.45
N GLY A 251 4.59 7.07 22.25
CA GLY A 251 3.93 8.34 21.99
C GLY A 251 4.26 9.45 22.98
N PRO A 252 3.23 10.14 23.51
CA PRO A 252 3.43 11.31 24.40
C PRO A 252 4.17 11.00 25.71
N LEU A 253 4.21 9.74 26.14
CA LEU A 253 4.93 9.36 27.34
C LEU A 253 6.44 9.62 27.22
N GLY A 254 6.97 9.57 25.99
CA GLY A 254 8.38 9.88 25.75
C GLY A 254 8.77 11.29 26.21
N GLU A 255 7.93 12.28 25.88
CA GLU A 255 8.13 13.68 26.31
C GLU A 255 8.08 13.80 27.84
N VAL A 256 7.09 13.16 28.48
CA VAL A 256 6.96 13.12 29.93
C VAL A 256 8.16 12.43 30.58
N GLY A 257 8.68 11.39 29.95
CA GLY A 257 9.89 10.65 30.37
C GLY A 257 11.21 11.38 30.14
N GLY A 258 11.19 12.55 29.50
CA GLY A 258 12.38 13.34 29.16
C GLY A 258 13.17 12.82 27.96
N PHE A 259 12.62 11.83 27.21
CA PHE A 259 13.28 11.27 26.03
C PHE A 259 12.90 12.02 24.76
N ALA A 260 13.88 12.34 23.95
CA ALA A 260 13.64 12.72 22.56
C ALA A 260 13.08 11.52 21.76
N SER A 261 12.23 11.79 20.76
CA SER A 261 11.63 10.75 19.92
C SER A 261 12.67 9.86 19.23
N GLY A 262 13.82 10.42 18.81
CA GLY A 262 14.94 9.67 18.26
C GLY A 262 15.56 8.68 19.23
N SER A 263 15.66 9.04 20.52
CA SER A 263 16.19 8.15 21.56
C SER A 263 15.25 6.98 21.84
N ILE A 264 13.94 7.22 21.75
CA ILE A 264 12.94 6.16 21.80
C ILE A 264 13.12 5.19 20.61
N ALA A 265 13.37 5.74 19.42
CA ALA A 265 13.65 4.92 18.25
C ALA A 265 14.94 4.09 18.43
N ALA A 266 15.98 4.65 19.04
CA ALA A 266 17.23 3.94 19.34
C ALA A 266 17.03 2.80 20.36
N LEU A 267 16.25 3.04 21.43
CA LEU A 267 15.85 2.00 22.38
C LEU A 267 15.07 0.89 21.67
N GLY A 268 14.07 1.28 20.86
CA GLY A 268 13.26 0.35 20.07
C GLY A 268 14.11 -0.48 19.10
N ALA A 269 15.01 0.14 18.36
CA ALA A 269 15.93 -0.52 17.44
C ALA A 269 16.83 -1.52 18.16
N THR A 270 17.36 -1.14 19.34
CA THR A 270 18.19 -2.02 20.13
C THR A 270 17.42 -3.26 20.58
N MET A 271 16.22 -3.11 21.14
CA MET A 271 15.40 -4.24 21.59
C MET A 271 14.94 -5.11 20.42
N ARG A 272 14.49 -4.51 19.32
CA ARG A 272 14.10 -5.25 18.11
C ARG A 272 15.27 -6.03 17.50
N GLY A 273 16.44 -5.42 17.46
CA GLY A 273 17.66 -6.06 17.00
C GLY A 273 18.06 -7.31 17.81
N MET A 274 17.58 -7.40 19.05
CA MET A 274 17.73 -8.57 19.93
C MET A 274 16.55 -9.54 19.86
N GLY A 275 15.58 -9.33 18.96
CA GLY A 275 14.43 -10.22 18.76
C GLY A 275 13.25 -9.97 19.71
N VAL A 276 13.25 -8.88 20.48
CA VAL A 276 12.10 -8.51 21.32
C VAL A 276 10.97 -8.01 20.43
N GLN A 277 9.76 -8.51 20.62
CA GLN A 277 8.57 -8.06 19.86
C GLN A 277 8.21 -6.61 20.19
N GLU A 278 7.60 -5.90 19.24
CA GLU A 278 7.29 -4.45 19.32
C GLU A 278 6.48 -4.09 20.56
N GLU A 279 5.45 -4.88 20.85
CA GLU A 279 4.58 -4.67 21.98
C GLU A 279 5.27 -4.87 23.34
N ILE A 280 6.12 -5.89 23.42
CA ILE A 280 6.93 -6.19 24.61
C ILE A 280 7.98 -5.10 24.81
N ALA A 281 8.66 -4.67 23.73
CA ALA A 281 9.65 -3.61 23.77
C ALA A 281 9.01 -2.28 24.23
N ALA A 282 7.88 -1.88 23.63
CA ALA A 282 7.17 -0.66 24.01
C ALA A 282 6.71 -0.69 25.47
N THR A 283 6.19 -1.83 25.95
CA THR A 283 5.78 -2.00 27.35
C THR A 283 6.98 -1.88 28.29
N GLY A 284 8.08 -2.53 27.97
CA GLY A 284 9.32 -2.44 28.76
C GLY A 284 9.88 -1.02 28.82
N ILE A 285 9.97 -0.32 27.69
CA ILE A 285 10.41 1.07 27.64
C ILE A 285 9.48 1.97 28.46
N LYS A 286 8.16 1.81 28.30
CA LYS A 286 7.15 2.57 29.04
C LYS A 286 7.31 2.38 30.55
N ASN A 287 7.39 1.15 31.02
CA ASN A 287 7.53 0.85 32.43
C ASN A 287 8.86 1.37 33.00
N MET A 288 9.95 1.26 32.23
CA MET A 288 11.23 1.84 32.59
C MET A 288 11.14 3.36 32.74
N MET A 289 10.56 4.06 31.77
CA MET A 289 10.35 5.50 31.84
C MET A 289 9.54 5.89 33.09
N LEU A 290 8.40 5.25 33.29
CA LEU A 290 7.51 5.53 34.43
C LEU A 290 8.21 5.32 35.77
N ALA A 291 9.00 4.25 35.92
CA ALA A 291 9.75 3.98 37.13
C ALA A 291 10.84 5.03 37.40
N LEU A 292 11.54 5.49 36.34
CA LEU A 292 12.63 6.45 36.48
C LEU A 292 12.14 7.89 36.75
N ILE A 293 10.95 8.25 36.31
CA ILE A 293 10.36 9.57 36.58
C ILE A 293 9.44 9.59 37.81
N ALA A 294 9.28 8.46 38.51
CA ALA A 294 8.31 8.34 39.62
C ALA A 294 8.61 9.27 40.80
N GLY A 295 9.89 9.59 41.06
CA GLY A 295 10.27 10.49 42.15
C GLY A 295 9.66 10.11 43.50
N GLU A 296 8.92 11.05 44.12
CA GLU A 296 8.21 10.82 45.38
C GLU A 296 7.11 9.74 45.27
N SER A 297 6.53 9.52 44.10
CA SER A 297 5.48 8.51 43.86
C SER A 297 6.01 7.09 43.66
N ALA A 298 7.34 6.90 43.66
CA ALA A 298 7.95 5.58 43.58
C ALA A 298 7.51 4.69 44.77
N THR A 299 7.25 3.42 44.50
CA THR A 299 6.90 2.45 45.53
C THR A 299 8.02 2.28 46.55
N LYS A 300 7.71 1.79 47.75
CA LYS A 300 8.74 1.50 48.76
C LYS A 300 9.82 0.57 48.26
N SER A 301 9.43 -0.47 47.49
CA SER A 301 10.37 -1.41 46.90
C SER A 301 11.26 -0.76 45.81
N GLN A 302 10.71 0.10 44.97
CA GLN A 302 11.50 0.84 43.96
C GLN A 302 12.49 1.81 44.62
N ARG A 303 12.06 2.55 45.65
CA ARG A 303 12.97 3.42 46.41
C ARG A 303 14.09 2.64 47.09
N SER A 304 13.77 1.52 47.76
CA SER A 304 14.80 0.66 48.33
C SER A 304 15.78 0.14 47.25
N ALA A 305 15.28 -0.31 46.11
CA ALA A 305 16.13 -0.77 45.01
C ALA A 305 17.02 0.35 44.43
N MET A 306 16.54 1.61 44.38
CA MET A 306 17.34 2.75 43.98
C MET A 306 18.43 3.07 45.00
N ILE A 307 18.11 3.02 46.31
CA ILE A 307 19.08 3.20 47.41
C ILE A 307 20.16 2.11 47.35
N ASP A 308 19.79 0.85 47.07
CA ASP A 308 20.75 -0.24 46.91
C ASP A 308 21.72 -0.02 45.73
N LEU A 309 21.32 0.76 44.74
CA LEU A 309 22.15 1.23 43.63
C LEU A 309 22.93 2.55 43.95
N GLY A 310 22.78 3.10 45.18
CA GLY A 310 23.35 4.38 45.55
C GLY A 310 22.65 5.58 44.94
N LEU A 311 21.37 5.46 44.59
CA LEU A 311 20.56 6.48 43.94
C LEU A 311 19.42 6.95 44.84
N ASP A 312 18.99 8.19 44.67
CA ASP A 312 17.76 8.74 45.23
C ASP A 312 16.69 8.88 44.14
N SER A 313 15.46 8.47 44.43
CA SER A 313 14.37 8.43 43.40
C SER A 313 13.99 9.84 42.89
N GLU A 314 14.04 10.86 43.76
CA GLU A 314 13.73 12.24 43.36
C GLU A 314 14.84 12.83 42.49
N GLU A 315 16.10 12.58 42.87
CA GLU A 315 17.24 13.01 42.06
C GLU A 315 17.30 12.29 40.72
N VAL A 316 16.92 11.00 40.66
CA VAL A 316 16.79 10.28 39.41
C VAL A 316 15.70 10.94 38.53
N ALA A 317 14.52 11.23 39.09
CA ALA A 317 13.44 11.87 38.34
C ALA A 317 13.84 13.26 37.81
N LYS A 318 14.58 14.07 38.60
CA LYS A 318 15.14 15.36 38.17
C LYS A 318 16.20 15.18 37.07
N SER A 319 17.02 14.14 37.19
CA SER A 319 18.08 13.85 36.20
C SER A 319 17.47 13.39 34.89
N MET A 320 16.38 12.61 34.91
CA MET A 320 15.61 12.20 33.71
C MET A 320 15.11 13.41 32.92
N GLN A 321 14.68 14.48 33.58
CA GLN A 321 14.23 15.69 32.89
C GLN A 321 15.40 16.52 32.27
N LYS A 322 16.63 16.34 32.73
CA LYS A 322 17.80 17.02 32.21
C LYS A 322 18.51 16.21 31.13
N ASP A 323 18.68 14.91 31.36
CA ASP A 323 19.40 13.99 30.51
C ASP A 323 18.83 12.56 30.74
N ALA A 324 17.73 12.25 30.04
CA ALA A 324 17.08 10.96 30.16
C ALA A 324 17.97 9.81 29.63
N GLU A 325 18.73 10.07 28.57
CA GLU A 325 19.60 9.07 27.95
C GLU A 325 20.75 8.70 28.90
N GLY A 326 21.54 9.68 29.32
CA GLY A 326 22.67 9.44 30.23
C GLY A 326 22.23 8.89 31.57
N THR A 327 21.09 9.36 32.11
CA THR A 327 20.53 8.83 33.37
C THR A 327 20.14 7.36 33.22
N THR A 328 19.47 7.00 32.13
CA THR A 328 19.06 5.60 31.86
C THR A 328 20.29 4.70 31.67
N LEU A 329 21.27 5.12 30.87
CA LEU A 329 22.51 4.37 30.67
C LEU A 329 23.22 4.14 32.00
N LYS A 330 23.38 5.19 32.81
CA LYS A 330 24.01 5.10 34.14
C LYS A 330 23.31 4.07 35.05
N ILE A 331 21.99 4.09 35.07
CA ILE A 331 21.22 3.14 35.90
C ILE A 331 21.39 1.71 35.41
N LEU A 332 21.35 1.50 34.09
CA LEU A 332 21.60 0.19 33.50
C LEU A 332 23.03 -0.29 33.78
N GLU A 333 24.04 0.59 33.75
CA GLU A 333 25.44 0.29 34.15
C GLU A 333 25.52 -0.15 35.61
N LEU A 334 24.89 0.58 36.52
CA LEU A 334 24.87 0.24 37.95
C LEU A 334 24.23 -1.14 38.15
N ILE A 335 23.11 -1.45 37.46
CA ILE A 335 22.48 -2.75 37.54
C ILE A 335 23.41 -3.84 36.95
N LYS A 336 24.07 -3.56 35.82
CA LYS A 336 25.03 -4.48 35.19
C LYS A 336 26.24 -4.79 36.07
N ALA A 337 26.64 -3.85 36.90
CA ALA A 337 27.74 -4.03 37.86
C ALA A 337 27.38 -4.94 39.04
N LEU A 338 26.09 -5.19 39.30
CA LEU A 338 25.65 -6.15 40.30
C LEU A 338 26.03 -7.58 39.94
N PRO A 339 26.20 -8.49 40.93
CA PRO A 339 26.29 -9.92 40.70
C PRO A 339 25.12 -10.41 39.81
N LYS A 340 25.40 -11.31 38.86
CA LYS A 340 24.42 -11.76 37.85
C LYS A 340 23.11 -12.26 38.45
N GLU A 341 23.18 -12.94 39.58
CA GLU A 341 22.02 -13.47 40.31
C GLU A 341 21.10 -12.38 40.89
N LYS A 342 21.64 -11.17 41.09
CA LYS A 342 20.88 -10.01 41.60
C LYS A 342 20.29 -9.14 40.50
N GLN A 343 20.87 -9.17 39.28
CA GLN A 343 20.45 -8.29 38.18
C GLN A 343 18.97 -8.46 37.81
N GLY A 344 18.49 -9.70 37.66
CA GLY A 344 17.12 -9.99 37.31
C GLY A 344 16.13 -9.54 38.39
N ALA A 345 16.45 -9.73 39.69
CA ALA A 345 15.63 -9.27 40.79
C ALA A 345 15.58 -7.74 40.85
N MET A 346 16.70 -7.06 40.62
CA MET A 346 16.79 -5.59 40.59
C MET A 346 15.93 -5.02 39.45
N LEU A 347 16.04 -5.56 38.23
CA LEU A 347 15.21 -5.17 37.10
C LEU A 347 13.73 -5.37 37.36
N ALA A 348 13.35 -6.54 37.94
CA ALA A 348 11.96 -6.85 38.26
C ALA A 348 11.39 -5.92 39.32
N THR A 349 12.20 -5.51 40.30
CA THR A 349 11.80 -4.59 41.38
C THR A 349 11.63 -3.16 40.86
N LEU A 350 12.52 -2.70 40.00
CA LEU A 350 12.48 -1.34 39.45
C LEU A 350 11.40 -1.21 38.38
N PHE A 351 11.37 -2.13 37.41
CA PHE A 351 10.62 -1.96 36.15
C PHE A 351 9.42 -2.89 35.97
N GLY A 352 9.19 -3.79 36.95
CA GLY A 352 8.15 -4.81 36.85
C GLY A 352 8.65 -6.10 36.20
N LYS A 353 8.06 -7.23 36.62
CA LYS A 353 8.41 -8.58 36.10
C LYS A 353 8.10 -8.71 34.61
N GLU A 354 7.04 -8.07 34.15
CA GLU A 354 6.60 -8.06 32.76
C GLU A 354 7.61 -7.36 31.82
N SER A 355 8.42 -6.46 32.36
CA SER A 355 9.43 -5.73 31.59
C SER A 355 10.77 -6.45 31.46
N LEU A 356 10.97 -7.56 32.20
CA LEU A 356 12.25 -8.27 32.21
C LEU A 356 12.68 -8.75 30.82
N SER A 357 11.76 -9.30 30.04
CA SER A 357 12.05 -9.81 28.68
C SER A 357 12.48 -8.72 27.71
N ALA A 358 12.07 -7.47 27.97
CA ALA A 358 12.46 -6.33 27.16
C ALA A 358 13.76 -5.68 27.64
N ILE A 359 13.92 -5.49 28.96
CA ILE A 359 15.02 -4.68 29.51
C ILE A 359 16.28 -5.50 29.82
N ALA A 360 16.15 -6.78 30.23
CA ALA A 360 17.31 -7.62 30.50
C ALA A 360 18.27 -7.76 29.30
N PRO A 361 17.79 -7.89 28.05
CA PRO A 361 18.65 -7.86 26.86
C PRO A 361 19.49 -6.57 26.74
N LEU A 362 18.98 -5.41 27.20
CA LEU A 362 19.76 -4.17 27.17
C LEU A 362 21.02 -4.23 28.03
N LEU A 363 20.99 -4.92 29.19
CA LEU A 363 22.18 -5.07 30.03
C LEU A 363 23.30 -5.84 29.33
N THR A 364 22.94 -6.82 28.50
CA THR A 364 23.93 -7.61 27.76
C THR A 364 24.43 -6.91 26.51
N ASN A 365 23.67 -5.92 25.99
CA ASN A 365 23.95 -5.22 24.73
C ASN A 365 24.02 -3.69 24.89
N MET A 366 24.49 -3.19 26.03
CA MET A 366 24.58 -1.74 26.29
C MET A 366 25.39 -1.00 25.23
N GLY A 367 26.48 -1.58 24.72
CA GLY A 367 27.27 -0.97 23.66
C GLY A 367 26.46 -0.74 22.37
N ALA A 368 25.54 -1.66 22.03
CA ALA A 368 24.64 -1.45 20.89
C ALA A 368 23.64 -0.34 21.16
N LEU A 369 23.13 -0.21 22.40
CA LEU A 369 22.26 0.89 22.78
C LEU A 369 22.97 2.24 22.66
N GLU A 370 24.19 2.35 23.24
CA GLU A 370 25.00 3.57 23.14
C GLU A 370 25.31 3.95 21.68
N GLU A 371 25.64 2.96 20.85
CA GLU A 371 25.89 3.18 19.43
C GLU A 371 24.64 3.70 18.71
N ASN A 372 23.47 3.11 18.98
CA ASN A 372 22.21 3.52 18.37
C ASN A 372 21.78 4.92 18.85
N LEU A 373 22.00 5.27 20.12
CA LEU A 373 21.79 6.64 20.61
C LEU A 373 22.72 7.64 19.91
N LYS A 374 24.00 7.31 19.75
CA LYS A 374 24.95 8.16 18.97
C LYS A 374 24.52 8.29 17.50
N LYS A 375 24.00 7.23 16.89
CA LYS A 375 23.51 7.26 15.50
C LYS A 375 22.38 8.26 15.31
N VAL A 376 21.42 8.33 16.22
CA VAL A 376 20.28 9.27 16.14
C VAL A 376 20.62 10.68 16.61
N GLY A 377 21.75 10.86 17.31
CA GLY A 377 22.28 12.15 17.72
C GLY A 377 23.09 12.86 16.63
N ASP A 378 23.59 12.14 15.63
CA ASP A 378 24.47 12.66 14.58
C ASP A 378 23.68 12.88 13.27
N ALA A 379 23.28 14.13 13.03
CA ALA A 379 22.50 14.49 11.85
C ALA A 379 23.21 14.17 10.53
N THR A 380 24.53 14.11 10.49
CA THR A 380 25.27 13.78 9.27
C THR A 380 25.08 12.33 8.83
N LYS A 381 24.60 11.47 9.72
CA LYS A 381 24.37 10.05 9.46
C LYS A 381 22.95 9.74 9.01
N TYR A 382 21.95 10.34 9.65
CA TYR A 382 20.56 9.98 9.39
C TYR A 382 19.84 10.93 8.44
N ALA A 383 20.26 12.18 8.31
CA ALA A 383 19.52 13.17 7.52
C ALA A 383 19.37 12.71 6.05
N GLY A 384 18.13 12.66 5.58
CA GLY A 384 17.78 12.22 4.24
C GLY A 384 17.72 10.71 4.04
N SER A 385 17.99 9.90 5.07
CA SER A 385 18.03 8.43 4.97
C SER A 385 16.73 7.85 4.37
N MET A 386 15.55 8.31 4.82
CA MET A 386 14.26 7.89 4.28
C MET A 386 14.13 8.25 2.79
N ASN A 387 14.56 9.45 2.39
CA ASN A 387 14.48 9.88 1.00
C ASN A 387 15.45 9.11 0.10
N ASP A 388 16.62 8.74 0.59
CA ASP A 388 17.60 7.96 -0.17
C ASP A 388 17.14 6.50 -0.33
N GLU A 389 16.55 5.91 0.71
CA GLU A 389 15.87 4.61 0.61
C GLU A 389 14.71 4.67 -0.39
N TYR A 390 13.88 5.72 -0.28
CA TYR A 390 12.82 5.95 -1.25
C TYR A 390 13.34 6.03 -2.68
N LYS A 391 14.40 6.80 -2.95
CA LYS A 391 14.99 6.91 -4.29
C LYS A 391 15.46 5.55 -4.80
N ALA A 392 16.22 4.82 -3.98
CA ALA A 392 16.72 3.50 -4.35
C ALA A 392 15.58 2.54 -4.72
N ARG A 393 14.47 2.57 -3.98
CA ARG A 393 13.27 1.77 -4.29
C ARG A 393 12.49 2.31 -5.48
N ALA A 394 12.35 3.64 -5.61
CA ALA A 394 11.60 4.28 -6.68
C ALA A 394 12.22 4.03 -8.07
N GLU A 395 13.53 3.87 -8.16
CA GLU A 395 14.25 3.58 -9.41
C GLU A 395 14.09 2.15 -9.91
N THR A 396 13.48 1.26 -9.11
CA THR A 396 13.28 -0.14 -9.50
C THR A 396 12.28 -0.27 -10.65
N THR A 397 12.44 -1.30 -11.48
CA THR A 397 11.49 -1.61 -12.56
C THR A 397 10.06 -1.82 -12.02
N ALA A 398 9.92 -2.39 -10.83
CA ALA A 398 8.62 -2.59 -10.19
C ALA A 398 7.90 -1.25 -9.96
N ASN A 399 8.61 -0.25 -9.41
CA ASN A 399 8.05 1.07 -9.17
C ASN A 399 7.82 1.85 -10.47
N ASN A 400 8.68 1.71 -11.47
CA ASN A 400 8.43 2.28 -12.80
C ASN A 400 7.16 1.74 -13.45
N ILE A 401 6.84 0.46 -13.24
CA ILE A 401 5.57 -0.13 -13.70
C ILE A 401 4.37 0.49 -12.93
N ILE A 402 4.53 0.75 -11.63
CA ILE A 402 3.49 1.42 -10.84
C ILE A 402 3.26 2.84 -11.36
N LEU A 403 4.32 3.61 -11.58
CA LEU A 403 4.24 4.96 -12.15
C LEU A 403 3.57 4.96 -13.53
N PHE A 404 3.90 4.00 -14.40
CA PHE A 404 3.25 3.86 -15.69
C PHE A 404 1.75 3.57 -15.56
N LYS A 405 1.36 2.65 -14.66
CA LYS A 405 -0.05 2.36 -14.36
C LYS A 405 -0.77 3.59 -13.82
N ASN A 406 -0.13 4.35 -12.95
CA ASN A 406 -0.70 5.57 -12.37
C ASN A 406 -0.94 6.66 -13.43
N LYS A 407 -0.01 6.85 -14.38
CA LYS A 407 -0.22 7.78 -15.51
C LYS A 407 -1.41 7.38 -16.38
N ILE A 408 -1.64 6.08 -16.58
CA ILE A 408 -2.80 5.60 -17.30
C ILE A 408 -4.08 5.77 -16.46
N ALA A 409 -4.00 5.52 -15.15
CA ALA A 409 -5.12 5.74 -14.26
C ALA A 409 -5.51 7.22 -14.20
N GLU A 410 -4.54 8.14 -14.16
CA GLU A 410 -4.76 9.58 -14.22
C GLU A 410 -5.50 10.00 -15.50
N LEU A 411 -5.08 9.48 -16.66
CA LEU A 411 -5.82 9.67 -17.91
C LEU A 411 -7.25 9.13 -17.82
N GLY A 412 -7.41 7.94 -17.23
CA GLY A 412 -8.71 7.32 -17.02
C GLY A 412 -9.61 8.16 -16.10
N ILE A 413 -9.06 8.68 -15.01
CA ILE A 413 -9.77 9.57 -14.07
C ILE A 413 -10.15 10.87 -14.79
N SER A 414 -9.24 11.49 -15.53
CA SER A 414 -9.48 12.72 -16.26
C SER A 414 -10.59 12.57 -17.30
N ILE A 415 -10.60 11.47 -18.06
CA ILE A 415 -11.67 11.17 -19.03
C ILE A 415 -12.98 10.84 -18.30
N GLY A 416 -12.91 9.99 -17.27
CA GLY A 416 -14.06 9.57 -16.49
C GLY A 416 -14.75 10.72 -15.77
N SER A 417 -13.99 11.64 -15.18
CA SER A 417 -14.54 12.79 -14.45
C SER A 417 -15.36 13.74 -15.34
N VAL A 418 -15.02 13.86 -16.62
CA VAL A 418 -15.84 14.59 -17.61
C VAL A 418 -17.17 13.89 -17.87
N LEU A 419 -17.21 12.56 -17.71
CA LEU A 419 -18.41 11.75 -17.94
C LEU A 419 -19.32 11.64 -16.70
N LEU A 420 -18.79 11.89 -15.49
CA LEU A 420 -19.57 11.76 -14.24
C LEU A 420 -20.77 12.73 -14.16
N PRO A 421 -20.67 14.03 -14.48
CA PRO A 421 -21.82 14.91 -14.41
C PRO A 421 -22.99 14.50 -15.33
N PRO A 422 -22.77 14.22 -16.64
CA PRO A 422 -23.85 13.69 -17.48
C PRO A 422 -24.36 12.32 -17.02
N LEU A 423 -23.51 11.45 -16.47
CA LEU A 423 -23.92 10.18 -15.90
C LEU A 423 -24.83 10.37 -14.69
N ASN A 424 -24.48 11.27 -13.77
CA ASN A 424 -25.28 11.57 -12.57
C ASN A 424 -26.66 12.17 -12.94
N ILE A 425 -26.70 13.07 -13.94
CA ILE A 425 -27.96 13.61 -14.47
C ILE A 425 -28.81 12.50 -15.07
N PHE A 426 -28.19 11.59 -15.83
CA PHE A 426 -28.88 10.45 -16.41
C PHE A 426 -29.43 9.50 -15.34
N LEU A 427 -28.61 9.13 -14.34
CA LEU A 427 -29.04 8.28 -13.22
C LEU A 427 -30.18 8.89 -12.42
N GLY A 428 -30.13 10.21 -12.16
CA GLY A 428 -31.20 10.94 -11.48
C GLY A 428 -32.53 10.92 -12.27
N LYS A 429 -32.45 11.11 -13.61
CA LYS A 429 -33.64 11.02 -14.48
C LYS A 429 -34.15 9.59 -14.58
N MET A 430 -33.28 8.60 -14.66
CA MET A 430 -33.66 7.18 -14.68
C MET A 430 -34.32 6.76 -13.37
N GLY A 431 -33.85 7.25 -12.22
CA GLY A 431 -34.52 7.02 -10.94
C GLY A 431 -35.99 7.47 -10.98
N ALA A 432 -36.25 8.69 -11.43
CA ALA A 432 -37.61 9.20 -11.57
C ALA A 432 -38.48 8.41 -12.58
N VAL A 433 -37.88 7.89 -13.64
CA VAL A 433 -38.58 7.01 -14.60
C VAL A 433 -38.90 5.67 -13.95
N ILE A 434 -37.94 5.06 -13.25
CA ILE A 434 -38.12 3.78 -12.54
C ILE A 434 -39.23 3.91 -11.49
N ASP A 435 -39.27 5.02 -10.73
CA ASP A 435 -40.32 5.28 -9.73
C ASP A 435 -41.70 5.37 -10.39
N LYS A 436 -41.83 6.07 -11.52
CA LYS A 436 -43.07 6.17 -12.29
C LYS A 436 -43.50 4.83 -12.87
N VAL A 437 -42.54 4.07 -13.45
CA VAL A 437 -42.80 2.72 -13.98
C VAL A 437 -43.19 1.76 -12.87
N SER A 438 -42.53 1.84 -11.70
CA SER A 438 -42.87 1.02 -10.54
C SER A 438 -44.28 1.35 -10.01
N ALA A 439 -44.61 2.64 -9.87
CA ALA A 439 -45.95 3.06 -9.46
C ALA A 439 -47.02 2.61 -10.46
N TRP A 440 -46.75 2.78 -11.75
CA TRP A 440 -47.66 2.35 -12.82
C TRP A 440 -47.79 0.83 -12.87
N SER A 441 -46.72 0.06 -12.74
CA SER A 441 -46.71 -1.40 -12.67
C SER A 441 -47.52 -1.93 -11.50
N LYS A 442 -47.45 -1.28 -10.35
CA LYS A 442 -48.26 -1.63 -9.17
C LYS A 442 -49.73 -1.30 -9.35
N ALA A 443 -50.04 -0.25 -10.10
CA ALA A 443 -51.42 0.12 -10.43
C ALA A 443 -52.03 -0.74 -11.56
N ASN A 444 -51.22 -1.42 -12.37
CA ASN A 444 -51.68 -2.19 -13.54
C ASN A 444 -51.01 -3.58 -13.60
N PRO A 445 -51.32 -4.51 -12.67
CA PRO A 445 -50.63 -5.79 -12.55
C PRO A 445 -50.83 -6.74 -13.76
N GLU A 446 -51.94 -6.65 -14.49
CA GLU A 446 -52.20 -7.49 -15.69
C GLU A 446 -51.39 -7.05 -16.92
N LEU A 447 -51.07 -5.76 -17.01
CA LEU A 447 -50.22 -5.21 -18.07
C LEU A 447 -48.73 -5.40 -17.81
N SER A 448 -48.32 -5.66 -16.56
CA SER A 448 -46.92 -5.84 -16.20
C SER A 448 -46.29 -7.09 -16.82
N SER A 449 -47.09 -8.15 -17.06
CA SER A 449 -46.62 -9.37 -17.77
C SER A 449 -46.29 -9.11 -19.25
N THR A 450 -46.97 -8.16 -19.86
CA THR A 450 -46.71 -7.73 -21.25
C THR A 450 -45.51 -6.77 -21.33
N LEU A 451 -45.26 -6.02 -20.28
CA LEU A 451 -44.13 -5.10 -20.17
C LEU A 451 -42.77 -5.78 -20.04
N THR A 452 -42.71 -7.03 -19.56
CA THR A 452 -41.47 -7.82 -19.61
C THR A 452 -40.98 -7.97 -21.07
N LYS A 453 -41.89 -7.98 -22.03
CA LYS A 453 -41.56 -7.97 -23.47
C LYS A 453 -41.12 -6.59 -23.98
N VAL A 454 -41.59 -5.48 -23.37
CA VAL A 454 -41.25 -4.12 -23.74
C VAL A 454 -39.95 -3.66 -23.06
N ALA A 455 -39.61 -4.18 -21.87
CA ALA A 455 -38.35 -3.94 -21.21
C ALA A 455 -37.13 -4.36 -22.08
N VAL A 456 -37.31 -5.37 -22.95
CA VAL A 456 -36.29 -5.73 -23.94
C VAL A 456 -36.10 -4.62 -24.98
N GLY A 457 -37.10 -3.79 -25.25
CA GLY A 457 -37.01 -2.62 -26.13
C GLY A 457 -36.29 -1.44 -25.48
N ALA A 458 -36.40 -1.25 -24.15
CA ALA A 458 -35.69 -0.17 -23.43
C ALA A 458 -34.18 -0.40 -23.38
N VAL A 459 -33.72 -1.66 -23.48
CA VAL A 459 -32.30 -2.00 -23.61
C VAL A 459 -31.72 -1.45 -24.94
N ALA A 460 -32.55 -1.25 -25.97
CA ALA A 460 -32.12 -0.63 -27.24
C ALA A 460 -31.77 0.89 -27.08
N VAL A 461 -32.38 1.58 -26.12
CA VAL A 461 -32.04 2.99 -25.82
C VAL A 461 -30.69 3.11 -25.10
N VAL A 462 -30.33 2.14 -24.25
CA VAL A 462 -29.00 2.02 -23.65
C VAL A 462 -27.95 1.74 -24.73
N GLY A 463 -28.32 1.06 -25.82
CA GLY A 463 -27.47 0.84 -27.00
C GLY A 463 -27.05 2.12 -27.72
N GLY A 464 -27.83 3.19 -27.65
CA GLY A 464 -27.44 4.52 -28.20
C GLY A 464 -26.31 5.20 -27.44
N ILE A 465 -26.23 4.98 -26.12
CA ILE A 465 -25.11 5.46 -25.29
C ILE A 465 -23.85 4.58 -25.52
N ALA A 466 -24.06 3.28 -25.82
CA ALA A 466 -22.98 2.38 -26.19
C ALA A 466 -22.28 2.80 -27.50
N ALA A 467 -22.94 3.51 -28.40
CA ALA A 467 -22.32 3.99 -29.64
C ALA A 467 -21.33 5.16 -29.39
N VAL A 468 -21.59 6.02 -28.42
CA VAL A 468 -20.61 7.03 -27.95
C VAL A 468 -19.47 6.34 -27.20
N ALA A 469 -19.78 5.27 -26.46
CA ALA A 469 -18.83 4.40 -25.81
C ALA A 469 -17.89 3.73 -26.82
N LEU A 470 -18.36 3.29 -27.95
CA LEU A 470 -17.56 2.65 -29.02
C LEU A 470 -16.47 3.60 -29.59
N ALA A 471 -16.72 4.89 -29.71
CA ALA A 471 -15.74 5.85 -30.21
C ALA A 471 -14.54 6.02 -29.26
N VAL A 472 -14.77 5.94 -27.94
CA VAL A 472 -13.72 6.05 -26.91
C VAL A 472 -13.00 4.70 -26.70
N THR A 473 -13.70 3.58 -26.90
CA THR A 473 -13.15 2.24 -26.67
C THR A 473 -12.11 1.80 -27.68
N THR A 474 -12.15 2.33 -28.91
CA THR A 474 -11.08 2.11 -29.93
C THR A 474 -9.73 2.70 -29.50
N VAL A 475 -9.73 3.66 -28.57
CA VAL A 475 -8.51 4.28 -28.06
C VAL A 475 -8.00 3.56 -26.77
N ILE A 476 -8.89 3.16 -25.89
CA ILE A 476 -8.53 2.63 -24.56
C ILE A 476 -8.31 1.11 -24.58
N GLY A 477 -8.98 0.39 -25.47
CA GLY A 477 -8.83 -1.06 -25.60
C GLY A 477 -7.38 -1.53 -25.84
N PRO A 478 -6.63 -0.94 -26.77
CA PRO A 478 -5.22 -1.26 -26.98
C PRO A 478 -4.33 -0.91 -25.76
N ILE A 479 -4.66 0.14 -25.01
CA ILE A 479 -3.91 0.56 -23.82
C ILE A 479 -4.12 -0.44 -22.68
N ALA A 480 -5.35 -0.87 -22.43
CA ALA A 480 -5.68 -1.88 -21.41
C ALA A 480 -5.05 -3.26 -21.72
N LEU A 481 -5.00 -3.63 -23.01
CA LEU A 481 -4.32 -4.85 -23.45
C LEU A 481 -2.79 -4.75 -23.31
N ALA A 482 -2.19 -3.58 -23.55
CA ALA A 482 -0.78 -3.35 -23.30
C ALA A 482 -0.45 -3.50 -21.80
N ILE A 483 -1.29 -2.98 -20.88
CA ILE A 483 -1.08 -3.10 -19.43
C ILE A 483 -1.15 -4.57 -18.99
N SER A 484 -2.13 -5.33 -19.46
CA SER A 484 -2.24 -6.75 -19.12
C SER A 484 -1.08 -7.59 -19.64
N SER A 485 -0.54 -7.22 -20.82
CA SER A 485 0.63 -7.88 -21.40
C SER A 485 1.93 -7.55 -20.66
N PHE A 486 2.10 -6.32 -20.15
CA PHE A 486 3.26 -5.93 -19.35
C PHE A 486 3.26 -6.55 -17.94
N SER A 487 2.08 -6.82 -17.36
CA SER A 487 2.00 -7.52 -16.07
C SER A 487 2.50 -8.97 -16.13
N VAL A 488 2.45 -9.57 -17.33
CA VAL A 488 2.95 -10.93 -17.58
C VAL A 488 4.45 -10.95 -17.92
N LEU A 489 4.96 -9.88 -18.54
CA LEU A 489 6.38 -9.77 -18.97
C LEU A 489 7.35 -9.31 -17.87
N GLY A 490 6.84 -8.77 -16.76
CA GLY A 490 7.67 -8.35 -15.62
C GLY A 490 8.37 -9.48 -14.86
N SER A 491 8.20 -10.74 -15.29
CA SER A 491 8.86 -11.90 -14.69
C SER A 491 10.09 -12.42 -15.46
N SER A 492 10.44 -11.82 -16.61
CA SER A 492 11.64 -12.19 -17.36
C SER A 492 12.42 -10.95 -17.76
N ALA A 493 13.39 -10.58 -16.94
CA ALA A 493 14.34 -9.53 -17.23
C ALA A 493 15.18 -9.88 -18.46
N GLY A 494 15.21 -9.01 -19.45
CA GLY A 494 16.29 -9.08 -20.41
C GLY A 494 16.06 -8.64 -21.84
N THR A 495 15.00 -7.91 -22.25
CA THR A 495 14.92 -7.37 -23.62
C THR A 495 13.98 -6.18 -23.77
N SER A 496 14.29 -5.05 -23.11
CA SER A 496 13.36 -3.92 -22.99
C SER A 496 13.46 -2.86 -24.10
N ILE A 497 14.50 -2.82 -24.91
CA ILE A 497 14.75 -1.71 -25.86
C ILE A 497 14.07 -1.92 -27.22
N GLY A 498 13.86 -3.16 -27.65
CA GLY A 498 13.19 -3.47 -28.93
C GLY A 498 11.67 -3.30 -28.93
N LEU A 499 11.04 -3.20 -27.74
CA LEU A 499 9.58 -3.07 -27.57
C LEU A 499 9.09 -1.63 -27.65
N LEU A 500 9.90 -0.65 -27.22
CA LEU A 500 9.54 0.78 -27.26
C LEU A 500 9.37 1.30 -28.69
N THR A 501 10.18 0.85 -29.63
CA THR A 501 10.08 1.23 -31.06
C THR A 501 8.82 0.66 -31.73
N LYS A 502 8.29 -0.46 -31.26
CA LYS A 502 7.05 -1.06 -31.80
C LYS A 502 5.77 -0.45 -31.22
N MET A 503 5.84 0.32 -30.14
CA MET A 503 4.70 1.04 -29.57
C MET A 503 4.34 2.34 -30.32
N ILE A 504 5.22 2.85 -31.17
CA ILE A 504 4.97 4.05 -31.98
C ILE A 504 3.92 3.79 -33.08
N THR A 505 3.82 2.54 -33.57
CA THR A 505 2.85 2.17 -34.62
C THR A 505 1.40 2.25 -34.16
N PRO A 506 1.00 1.74 -32.97
CA PRO A 506 -0.36 1.94 -32.45
C PRO A 506 -0.74 3.40 -32.24
N ILE A 507 0.21 4.25 -31.82
CA ILE A 507 -0.04 5.68 -31.61
C ILE A 507 -0.34 6.39 -32.94
N LYS A 508 0.32 6.02 -34.05
CA LYS A 508 0.00 6.52 -35.39
C LYS A 508 -1.37 6.03 -35.87
N MET A 509 -1.79 4.80 -35.52
CA MET A 509 -3.13 4.29 -35.86
C MET A 509 -4.24 5.01 -35.08
N ILE A 510 -3.98 5.47 -33.87
CA ILE A 510 -4.90 6.32 -33.08
C ILE A 510 -5.19 7.64 -33.80
N GLY A 511 -4.15 8.29 -34.35
CA GLY A 511 -4.31 9.51 -35.12
C GLY A 511 -5.16 9.33 -36.38
N THR A 512 -5.01 8.20 -37.09
CA THR A 512 -5.84 7.88 -38.26
C THR A 512 -7.27 7.49 -37.90
N ALA A 513 -7.50 6.77 -36.78
CA ALA A 513 -8.83 6.46 -36.28
C ALA A 513 -9.60 7.73 -35.89
N PHE A 514 -8.95 8.70 -35.24
CA PHE A 514 -9.57 10.01 -34.95
C PHE A 514 -9.95 10.80 -36.20
N SER A 515 -9.14 10.73 -37.26
CA SER A 515 -9.47 11.39 -38.54
C SER A 515 -10.65 10.75 -39.28
N VAL A 516 -10.83 9.43 -39.14
CA VAL A 516 -11.94 8.68 -39.73
C VAL A 516 -13.24 8.94 -38.96
N VAL A 517 -13.19 8.93 -37.61
CA VAL A 517 -14.34 9.23 -36.76
C VAL A 517 -14.81 10.68 -36.92
N GLY A 518 -13.86 11.63 -37.06
CA GLY A 518 -14.19 13.03 -37.33
C GLY A 518 -14.93 13.25 -38.65
N LYS A 519 -14.68 12.42 -39.67
CA LYS A 519 -15.37 12.49 -40.97
C LYS A 519 -16.73 11.76 -40.98
N GLN A 520 -16.97 10.80 -40.11
CA GLN A 520 -18.22 10.03 -40.02
C GLN A 520 -19.25 10.62 -39.03
N CYS A 521 -18.85 11.57 -38.17
CA CYS A 521 -19.78 12.19 -37.22
C CYS A 521 -20.83 13.15 -37.82
N LEU A 522 -20.73 13.52 -39.11
CA LEU A 522 -21.76 14.35 -39.75
C LEU A 522 -23.15 13.70 -39.84
N PRO A 523 -23.32 12.41 -40.13
CA PRO A 523 -24.64 11.78 -40.15
C PRO A 523 -25.23 11.49 -38.75
N ILE A 524 -24.40 11.40 -37.72
CA ILE A 524 -24.86 11.07 -36.35
C ILE A 524 -25.65 12.24 -35.73
N ARG A 525 -25.34 13.49 -36.08
CA ARG A 525 -26.13 14.65 -35.68
C ARG A 525 -27.57 14.60 -36.18
N TRP A 526 -27.81 13.96 -37.30
CA TRP A 526 -29.16 13.77 -37.89
C TRP A 526 -29.91 12.65 -37.17
N CYS A 527 -29.28 11.54 -36.86
CA CYS A 527 -29.89 10.45 -36.10
C CYS A 527 -30.21 10.85 -34.65
N LEU A 528 -29.38 11.67 -34.01
CA LEU A 528 -29.64 12.21 -32.66
C LEU A 528 -30.84 13.19 -32.65
N ARG A 529 -31.03 14.00 -33.70
CA ARG A 529 -32.20 14.85 -33.82
C ARG A 529 -33.50 14.07 -34.07
N LEU A 530 -33.45 12.99 -34.86
CA LEU A 530 -34.60 12.13 -35.10
C LEU A 530 -35.00 11.29 -33.87
N SER A 531 -34.04 10.78 -33.12
CA SER A 531 -34.29 10.01 -31.90
C SER A 531 -34.82 10.90 -30.77
N LEU A 532 -34.34 12.16 -30.67
CA LEU A 532 -34.83 13.13 -29.66
C LEU A 532 -36.27 13.60 -29.99
N SER A 533 -36.60 13.77 -31.28
CA SER A 533 -37.95 14.17 -31.69
C SER A 533 -38.97 13.01 -31.51
N LEU A 534 -38.56 11.77 -31.73
CA LEU A 534 -39.40 10.57 -31.48
C LEU A 534 -39.62 10.37 -29.97
N LEU A 535 -38.58 10.59 -29.15
CA LEU A 535 -38.68 10.53 -27.68
C LEU A 535 -39.58 11.65 -27.10
N LEU A 536 -39.46 12.86 -27.63
CA LEU A 536 -40.38 13.93 -27.23
C LEU A 536 -41.84 13.67 -27.63
N SER A 537 -42.07 13.05 -28.80
CA SER A 537 -43.42 12.70 -29.25
C SER A 537 -44.02 11.57 -28.40
N LEU A 538 -43.18 10.62 -27.94
CA LEU A 538 -43.64 9.51 -27.09
C LEU A 538 -43.92 9.98 -25.64
N VAL A 539 -43.16 10.94 -25.14
CA VAL A 539 -43.36 11.54 -23.79
C VAL A 539 -44.61 12.45 -23.76
N LEU A 540 -45.02 13.00 -24.90
CA LEU A 540 -46.25 13.80 -25.01
C LEU A 540 -47.50 12.96 -25.21
N LEU A 541 -47.36 11.66 -25.51
CA LEU A 541 -48.50 10.74 -25.69
C LEU A 541 -48.79 9.88 -24.44
N ILE A 542 -47.94 9.97 -23.42
CA ILE A 542 -48.10 9.37 -22.09
C ILE A 542 -48.31 10.50 -21.07
#